data_3dedcc8079185f4fe8f4e012ed6532a9
#
_entry.id   3dedcc8079185f4fe8f4e012ed6532a9
#
_cell.length_a   1.000
_cell.length_b   1.000
_cell.length_c   1.000
_cell.angle_alpha   90.00
_cell.angle_beta   90.00
_cell.angle_gamma   90.00
#
_symmetry.space_group_name_H-M   'P 1'
#
loop_
_entity.id
_entity.type
_entity.pdbx_description
1 polymer ?
#
loop_
_entity_poly.entity_id
_entity_poly.type
_entity_poly.pdbx_seq_one_letter_code
_entity_poly.pdbx_strand_id
1 'polypeptide(L)'
;MRGSGHNVVGATDYYMRKFNFLREYHFFDTEEIAFQTDCTEDLVKQNMACLRQLLIEVTDKCNLKCKYCGYGEFYSNYDRRETCNQTFDNVKVLIDYLTNLWRSDYNVSHNNTVTVGFYGGEPLLNMKLIQETIAYMESLHIDNLRFSYNMTTNAMLLGRYMDYLVEKDFTLLISLDGDEYQSGYRVDKHGKSSFTHVVGNIQKLKDTYPEFFEKNVHFNAVLHDRNSVEGCYKSIHGLFGKRPRVSELNTNGIIPERVEEFVRMFNDKTESFKTALTHDPDIKDDFEMEDDASLAYHFMIMNYGGNRYSDYVDLFDSDRNGKYVPTGTCRPFERKLFLTVNGKILPCERIGQECAIARLSDGKLNLDCSAVAKYYSSLYKKIIKSCVHCNLKKSCGQCLFLLKEKNGQLICPGIETDAKLREKFSAFLTYAESNPGDYERLLSSIIVA
;
A
#
# COMPACT_ATOMS: atom_id res chain seq x y z
N MET A 1 -4.79 -9.93 35.07
CA MET A 1 -5.84 -10.82 35.59
C MET A 1 -6.35 -10.29 36.94
N ARG A 2 -7.21 -9.28 36.92
CA ARG A 2 -7.97 -8.81 38.09
C ARG A 2 -9.30 -8.24 37.58
N GLY A 3 -10.35 -9.06 37.66
CA GLY A 3 -11.68 -8.55 37.43
C GLY A 3 -12.70 -9.67 37.06
N SER A 4 -13.40 -10.05 37.98
CA SER A 4 -14.59 -10.88 38.14
C SER A 4 -14.32 -12.14 38.98
N GLY A 5 -14.96 -12.19 40.14
CA GLY A 5 -14.77 -13.21 41.17
C GLY A 5 -15.37 -14.58 40.86
N HIS A 6 -15.11 -15.15 39.68
CA HIS A 6 -15.47 -16.48 39.34
C HIS A 6 -14.22 -17.38 39.20
N ASN A 7 -13.97 -18.22 40.19
CA ASN A 7 -13.02 -19.33 40.21
C ASN A 7 -11.73 -19.22 39.38
N VAL A 8 -10.95 -18.20 39.63
CA VAL A 8 -9.68 -17.93 38.92
C VAL A 8 -8.66 -19.06 39.14
N VAL A 9 -8.69 -19.77 40.25
CA VAL A 9 -7.75 -20.86 40.59
C VAL A 9 -7.89 -22.05 39.63
N GLY A 10 -9.10 -22.46 39.31
CA GLY A 10 -9.34 -23.60 38.41
C GLY A 10 -9.00 -23.29 36.96
N ALA A 11 -9.24 -22.06 36.50
CA ALA A 11 -8.90 -21.64 35.16
C ALA A 11 -7.37 -21.52 34.95
N THR A 12 -6.65 -20.96 35.93
CA THR A 12 -5.19 -20.85 35.89
C THR A 12 -4.51 -22.20 35.79
N ASP A 13 -4.99 -23.19 36.56
CA ASP A 13 -4.46 -24.55 36.54
C ASP A 13 -4.73 -25.25 35.18
N TYR A 14 -5.89 -25.04 34.60
CA TYR A 14 -6.22 -25.57 33.26
C TYR A 14 -5.28 -24.99 32.19
N TYR A 15 -5.10 -23.68 32.16
CA TYR A 15 -4.24 -23.05 31.18
C TYR A 15 -2.77 -23.41 31.36
N MET A 16 -2.29 -23.54 32.58
CA MET A 16 -0.93 -24.01 32.86
C MET A 16 -0.70 -25.44 32.40
N ARG A 17 -1.66 -26.33 32.62
CA ARG A 17 -1.58 -27.71 32.10
C ARG A 17 -1.60 -27.75 30.58
N LYS A 18 -2.48 -26.99 29.95
CA LYS A 18 -2.55 -26.85 28.50
C LYS A 18 -1.26 -26.29 27.92
N PHE A 19 -0.70 -25.25 28.53
CA PHE A 19 0.59 -24.68 28.12
C PHE A 19 1.71 -25.70 28.22
N ASN A 20 1.82 -26.40 29.35
CA ASN A 20 2.85 -27.43 29.55
C ASN A 20 2.71 -28.57 28.54
N PHE A 21 1.48 -29.03 28.29
CA PHE A 21 1.18 -30.03 27.26
C PHE A 21 1.64 -29.54 25.87
N LEU A 22 1.22 -28.37 25.44
CA LEU A 22 1.60 -27.81 24.12
C LEU A 22 3.11 -27.62 24.00
N ARG A 23 3.79 -27.24 25.11
CA ARG A 23 5.26 -27.10 25.13
C ARG A 23 5.94 -28.47 25.02
N GLU A 24 5.44 -29.51 25.74
CA GLU A 24 5.96 -30.85 25.67
C GLU A 24 5.84 -31.48 24.28
N TYR A 25 4.77 -31.12 23.55
CA TYR A 25 4.54 -31.55 22.17
C TYR A 25 5.10 -30.58 21.12
N HIS A 26 6.03 -29.72 21.51
CA HIS A 26 6.77 -28.82 20.60
C HIS A 26 5.93 -27.82 19.81
N PHE A 27 4.69 -27.53 20.24
CA PHE A 27 3.83 -26.55 19.56
C PHE A 27 4.40 -25.11 19.56
N PHE A 28 5.29 -24.80 20.50
CA PHE A 28 5.93 -23.48 20.60
C PHE A 28 7.35 -23.45 20.08
N ASP A 29 7.84 -24.58 19.56
CA ASP A 29 9.17 -24.61 18.95
C ASP A 29 9.14 -23.75 17.69
N THR A 30 10.06 -22.80 17.64
CA THR A 30 10.20 -21.94 16.47
C THR A 30 11.34 -22.49 15.63
N GLU A 31 11.07 -22.84 14.40
CA GLU A 31 12.12 -23.09 13.42
C GLU A 31 13.03 -21.86 13.31
N GLU A 32 14.34 -22.10 13.29
CA GLU A 32 15.29 -21.03 13.02
C GLU A 32 15.04 -20.48 11.61
N ILE A 33 14.73 -19.20 11.55
CA ILE A 33 14.52 -18.52 10.28
C ILE A 33 15.87 -18.27 9.63
N ALA A 34 16.10 -18.90 8.50
CA ALA A 34 17.22 -18.59 7.64
C ALA A 34 16.87 -17.37 6.76
N PHE A 35 17.59 -16.27 6.95
CA PHE A 35 17.44 -15.12 6.06
C PHE A 35 18.27 -15.30 4.80
N GLN A 36 17.61 -15.09 3.65
CA GLN A 36 18.28 -14.99 2.37
C GLN A 36 18.73 -13.54 2.15
N THR A 37 20.02 -13.31 2.16
CA THR A 37 20.60 -11.97 1.92
C THR A 37 21.09 -11.78 0.49
N ASP A 38 21.21 -12.85 -0.28
CA ASP A 38 21.68 -12.78 -1.65
C ASP A 38 20.48 -12.80 -2.61
N CYS A 39 20.34 -11.71 -3.34
CA CYS A 39 19.43 -11.56 -4.46
C CYS A 39 20.17 -11.94 -5.74
N THR A 40 19.54 -12.68 -6.63
CA THR A 40 20.12 -13.11 -7.91
C THR A 40 19.51 -12.34 -9.08
N GLU A 41 20.24 -12.30 -10.20
CA GLU A 41 19.73 -11.73 -11.44
C GLU A 41 18.47 -12.45 -11.92
N ASP A 42 18.44 -13.78 -11.81
CA ASP A 42 17.28 -14.60 -12.21
C ASP A 42 16.06 -14.27 -11.36
N LEU A 43 16.23 -14.04 -10.04
CA LEU A 43 15.13 -13.60 -9.18
C LEU A 43 14.57 -12.23 -9.62
N VAL A 44 15.43 -11.30 -10.02
CA VAL A 44 14.97 -9.98 -10.52
C VAL A 44 14.16 -10.14 -11.82
N LYS A 45 14.63 -10.99 -12.75
CA LYS A 45 13.93 -11.29 -14.00
C LYS A 45 12.60 -12.01 -13.73
N GLN A 46 12.60 -13.00 -12.85
CA GLN A 46 11.40 -13.74 -12.47
C GLN A 46 10.36 -12.82 -11.83
N ASN A 47 10.75 -11.92 -10.93
CA ASN A 47 9.84 -10.97 -10.33
C ASN A 47 9.21 -10.02 -11.36
N MET A 48 9.98 -9.57 -12.36
CA MET A 48 9.42 -8.77 -13.45
C MET A 48 8.54 -9.58 -14.39
N ALA A 49 8.86 -10.85 -14.63
CA ALA A 49 8.03 -11.76 -15.41
C ALA A 49 6.69 -12.08 -14.71
N CYS A 50 6.70 -12.13 -13.38
CA CYS A 50 5.53 -12.34 -12.53
C CYS A 50 4.96 -11.03 -11.95
N LEU A 51 5.22 -9.88 -12.60
CA LEU A 51 4.86 -8.56 -12.12
C LEU A 51 3.34 -8.43 -11.90
N ARG A 52 2.94 -7.98 -10.71
CA ARG A 52 1.52 -7.79 -10.37
C ARG A 52 1.00 -6.42 -10.78
N GLN A 53 1.84 -5.40 -10.73
CA GLN A 53 1.44 -4.03 -11.08
C GLN A 53 2.54 -3.28 -11.83
N LEU A 54 2.18 -2.78 -13.01
CA LEU A 54 2.95 -1.77 -13.74
C LEU A 54 2.30 -0.41 -13.49
N LEU A 55 3.02 0.52 -12.85
CA LEU A 55 2.54 1.87 -12.58
C LEU A 55 3.29 2.86 -13.47
N ILE A 56 2.56 3.72 -14.15
CA ILE A 56 3.12 4.69 -15.10
C ILE A 56 2.72 6.10 -14.67
N GLU A 57 3.70 6.93 -14.38
CA GLU A 57 3.49 8.36 -14.20
C GLU A 57 3.36 9.01 -15.58
N VAL A 58 2.12 9.26 -15.98
CA VAL A 58 1.82 9.76 -17.34
C VAL A 58 2.11 11.24 -17.52
N THR A 59 2.12 11.99 -16.43
CA THR A 59 2.46 13.42 -16.41
C THR A 59 2.75 13.87 -14.97
N ASP A 60 3.62 14.87 -14.82
CA ASP A 60 3.80 15.58 -13.56
C ASP A 60 2.87 16.80 -13.43
N LYS A 61 2.12 17.15 -14.49
CA LYS A 61 1.13 18.24 -14.47
C LYS A 61 -0.07 17.90 -13.60
N CYS A 62 -0.60 18.90 -12.91
CA CYS A 62 -1.87 18.80 -12.22
C CYS A 62 -2.69 20.07 -12.44
N ASN A 63 -4.00 19.95 -12.55
CA ASN A 63 -4.94 21.05 -12.59
C ASN A 63 -5.34 21.54 -11.21
N LEU A 64 -4.90 20.85 -10.12
CA LEU A 64 -5.03 21.29 -8.74
C LEU A 64 -3.67 21.61 -8.11
N LYS A 65 -3.69 22.42 -7.07
CA LYS A 65 -2.56 22.77 -6.21
C LYS A 65 -2.91 22.43 -4.75
N CYS A 66 -3.07 21.15 -4.47
CA CYS A 66 -3.37 20.69 -3.10
C CYS A 66 -2.20 21.00 -2.16
N LYS A 67 -2.49 21.58 -0.99
CA LYS A 67 -1.46 22.06 -0.06
C LYS A 67 -0.54 20.94 0.45
N TYR A 68 -1.08 19.75 0.66
CA TYR A 68 -0.39 18.59 1.21
C TYR A 68 0.09 17.59 0.13
N CYS A 69 0.08 17.98 -1.14
CA CYS A 69 0.47 17.10 -2.23
C CYS A 69 1.90 16.58 -2.03
N GLY A 70 2.12 15.27 -2.23
CA GLY A 70 3.46 14.67 -2.17
C GLY A 70 4.47 15.28 -3.15
N TYR A 71 3.98 15.86 -4.25
CA TYR A 71 4.79 16.64 -5.19
C TYR A 71 4.80 18.14 -4.85
N GLY A 72 4.31 18.53 -3.70
CA GLY A 72 4.15 19.90 -3.27
C GLY A 72 5.31 20.44 -2.44
N GLU A 73 5.04 21.55 -1.78
CA GLU A 73 6.06 22.37 -1.09
C GLU A 73 6.60 21.74 0.20
N PHE A 74 5.97 20.68 0.73
CA PHE A 74 6.41 20.02 1.96
C PHE A 74 7.57 19.05 1.77
N TYR A 75 7.78 18.53 0.53
CA TYR A 75 8.61 17.36 0.30
C TYR A 75 9.79 17.64 -0.62
N SER A 76 10.93 17.03 -0.30
CA SER A 76 12.18 17.16 -1.09
C SER A 76 12.61 15.86 -1.79
N ASN A 77 11.92 14.75 -1.54
CA ASN A 77 12.29 13.41 -2.03
C ASN A 77 11.66 13.04 -3.38
N TYR A 78 10.99 13.99 -4.02
CA TYR A 78 10.45 13.87 -5.38
C TYR A 78 11.17 14.82 -6.33
N ASP A 79 11.31 14.42 -7.58
CA ASP A 79 11.84 15.31 -8.61
C ASP A 79 10.95 16.55 -8.75
N ARG A 80 11.59 17.68 -9.05
CA ARG A 80 10.86 18.92 -9.29
C ARG A 80 9.93 18.74 -10.47
N ARG A 81 8.69 19.21 -10.34
CA ARG A 81 7.73 19.24 -11.43
C ARG A 81 8.15 20.27 -12.49
N GLU A 82 8.33 19.78 -13.71
CA GLU A 82 8.77 20.58 -14.87
C GLU A 82 7.68 20.72 -15.94
N THR A 83 6.44 20.34 -15.62
CA THR A 83 5.30 20.30 -16.53
C THR A 83 5.51 19.34 -17.72
N CYS A 84 6.12 18.20 -17.46
CA CYS A 84 6.41 17.16 -18.41
C CYS A 84 5.22 16.21 -18.64
N ASN A 85 5.20 15.63 -19.81
CA ASN A 85 4.36 14.46 -20.14
C ASN A 85 5.26 13.28 -20.49
N GLN A 86 4.93 12.11 -20.02
CA GLN A 86 5.50 10.88 -20.52
C GLN A 86 5.05 10.64 -21.95
N THR A 87 5.88 9.99 -22.76
CA THR A 87 5.60 9.69 -24.16
C THR A 87 5.29 8.21 -24.39
N PHE A 88 4.50 7.94 -25.42
CA PHE A 88 4.18 6.56 -25.76
C PHE A 88 5.42 5.75 -26.15
N ASP A 89 6.36 6.35 -26.90
CA ASP A 89 7.59 5.67 -27.32
C ASP A 89 8.42 5.18 -26.11
N ASN A 90 8.51 5.99 -25.07
CA ASN A 90 9.19 5.59 -23.84
C ASN A 90 8.44 4.44 -23.13
N VAL A 91 7.13 4.58 -22.98
CA VAL A 91 6.31 3.53 -22.33
C VAL A 91 6.39 2.23 -23.11
N LYS A 92 6.35 2.32 -24.44
CA LYS A 92 6.45 1.17 -25.34
C LYS A 92 7.75 0.39 -25.13
N VAL A 93 8.89 1.08 -25.02
CA VAL A 93 10.20 0.42 -24.78
C VAL A 93 10.17 -0.43 -23.50
N LEU A 94 9.55 0.07 -22.42
CA LEU A 94 9.40 -0.68 -21.19
C LEU A 94 8.44 -1.86 -21.35
N ILE A 95 7.30 -1.65 -22.01
CA ILE A 95 6.31 -2.71 -22.25
C ILE A 95 6.92 -3.82 -23.13
N ASP A 96 7.68 -3.47 -24.17
CA ASP A 96 8.35 -4.44 -25.04
C ASP A 96 9.34 -5.32 -24.25
N TYR A 97 10.12 -4.71 -23.35
CA TYR A 97 11.01 -5.41 -22.45
C TYR A 97 10.27 -6.38 -21.53
N LEU A 98 9.20 -5.91 -20.89
CA LEU A 98 8.36 -6.74 -20.01
C LEU A 98 7.64 -7.85 -20.80
N THR A 99 7.21 -7.58 -22.04
CA THR A 99 6.57 -8.58 -22.93
C THR A 99 7.51 -9.74 -23.19
N ASN A 100 8.79 -9.49 -23.41
CA ASN A 100 9.77 -10.56 -23.58
C ASN A 100 9.89 -11.42 -22.32
N LEU A 101 9.84 -10.82 -21.13
CA LEU A 101 9.86 -11.54 -19.85
C LEU A 101 8.54 -12.30 -19.62
N TRP A 102 7.39 -11.71 -19.90
CA TRP A 102 6.09 -12.35 -19.74
C TRP A 102 5.93 -13.58 -20.63
N ARG A 103 6.62 -13.62 -21.80
CA ARG A 103 6.65 -14.76 -22.72
C ARG A 103 7.77 -15.77 -22.45
N SER A 104 8.62 -15.51 -21.47
CA SER A 104 9.76 -16.37 -21.15
C SER A 104 9.45 -17.39 -20.05
N ASP A 105 10.32 -18.36 -19.86
CA ASP A 105 10.25 -19.35 -18.79
C ASP A 105 10.43 -18.74 -17.37
N TYR A 106 10.81 -17.46 -17.28
CA TYR A 106 10.79 -16.74 -16.01
C TYR A 106 9.38 -16.46 -15.49
N ASN A 107 8.36 -16.50 -16.35
CA ASN A 107 6.98 -16.30 -15.93
C ASN A 107 6.38 -17.60 -15.37
N VAL A 108 6.51 -17.76 -14.06
CA VAL A 108 5.94 -18.87 -13.28
C VAL A 108 4.69 -18.42 -12.51
N SER A 109 4.06 -17.32 -12.93
CA SER A 109 2.91 -16.75 -12.23
C SER A 109 1.67 -17.65 -12.38
N HIS A 110 1.00 -17.92 -11.28
CA HIS A 110 -0.31 -18.57 -11.25
C HIS A 110 -1.45 -17.57 -11.45
N ASN A 111 -1.22 -16.30 -11.12
CA ASN A 111 -2.14 -15.21 -11.36
C ASN A 111 -1.69 -14.41 -12.58
N ASN A 112 -2.28 -14.74 -13.71
CA ASN A 112 -1.92 -14.15 -15.00
C ASN A 112 -2.60 -12.78 -15.23
N THR A 113 -2.71 -11.95 -14.20
CA THR A 113 -3.26 -10.60 -14.31
C THR A 113 -2.21 -9.57 -13.90
N VAL A 114 -1.89 -8.66 -14.82
CA VAL A 114 -1.07 -7.47 -14.55
C VAL A 114 -1.97 -6.25 -14.47
N THR A 115 -1.99 -5.60 -13.33
CA THR A 115 -2.70 -4.34 -13.17
C THR A 115 -1.83 -3.18 -13.68
N VAL A 116 -2.31 -2.46 -14.68
CA VAL A 116 -1.66 -1.27 -15.22
C VAL A 116 -2.28 -0.05 -14.56
N GLY A 117 -1.48 0.62 -13.74
CA GLY A 117 -1.89 1.83 -13.02
C GLY A 117 -1.41 3.09 -13.73
N PHE A 118 -2.29 4.06 -13.86
CA PHE A 118 -1.94 5.37 -14.36
C PHE A 118 -1.90 6.38 -13.20
N TYR A 119 -0.78 7.07 -13.09
CA TYR A 119 -0.45 7.93 -11.96
C TYR A 119 0.17 9.25 -12.43
N GLY A 120 0.48 10.14 -11.48
CA GLY A 120 1.19 11.39 -11.74
C GLY A 120 0.60 12.57 -11.00
N GLY A 121 0.67 13.75 -11.57
CA GLY A 121 -0.05 14.91 -11.06
C GLY A 121 -1.55 14.70 -11.15
N GLU A 122 -2.11 14.74 -12.38
CA GLU A 122 -3.45 14.29 -12.71
C GLU A 122 -3.41 13.47 -14.00
N PRO A 123 -3.63 12.18 -13.96
CA PRO A 123 -3.48 11.31 -15.12
C PRO A 123 -4.40 11.67 -16.28
N LEU A 124 -5.60 12.15 -16.03
CA LEU A 124 -6.56 12.54 -17.07
C LEU A 124 -6.08 13.73 -17.93
N LEU A 125 -5.01 14.42 -17.53
CA LEU A 125 -4.36 15.46 -18.36
C LEU A 125 -3.55 14.87 -19.53
N ASN A 126 -3.19 13.58 -19.46
CA ASN A 126 -2.49 12.89 -20.55
C ASN A 126 -3.26 11.64 -21.02
N MET A 127 -4.56 11.81 -21.24
CA MET A 127 -5.45 10.73 -21.66
C MET A 127 -5.04 10.09 -22.99
N LYS A 128 -4.42 10.84 -23.88
CA LYS A 128 -3.89 10.33 -25.14
C LYS A 128 -2.89 9.19 -24.91
N LEU A 129 -1.91 9.41 -24.02
CA LEU A 129 -0.92 8.38 -23.68
C LEU A 129 -1.59 7.14 -23.04
N ILE A 130 -2.58 7.34 -22.17
CA ILE A 130 -3.32 6.24 -21.54
C ILE A 130 -3.99 5.39 -22.62
N GLN A 131 -4.69 6.02 -23.57
CA GLN A 131 -5.37 5.32 -24.67
C GLN A 131 -4.39 4.58 -25.58
N GLU A 132 -3.28 5.21 -25.96
CA GLU A 132 -2.23 4.59 -26.79
C GLU A 132 -1.60 3.39 -26.08
N THR A 133 -1.33 3.51 -24.77
CA THR A 133 -0.76 2.43 -23.95
C THR A 133 -1.71 1.23 -23.86
N ILE A 134 -2.98 1.46 -23.57
CA ILE A 134 -3.98 0.40 -23.47
C ILE A 134 -4.17 -0.30 -24.82
N ALA A 135 -4.35 0.47 -25.88
CA ALA A 135 -4.51 -0.10 -27.23
C ALA A 135 -3.30 -0.97 -27.63
N TYR A 136 -2.10 -0.51 -27.28
CA TYR A 136 -0.89 -1.29 -27.54
C TYR A 136 -0.85 -2.58 -26.72
N MET A 137 -1.11 -2.51 -25.42
CA MET A 137 -1.09 -3.69 -24.55
C MET A 137 -2.14 -4.73 -24.96
N GLU A 138 -3.35 -4.30 -25.29
CA GLU A 138 -4.42 -5.17 -25.78
C GLU A 138 -4.06 -5.85 -27.12
N SER A 139 -3.22 -5.20 -27.94
CA SER A 139 -2.74 -5.78 -29.20
C SER A 139 -1.65 -6.86 -29.06
N LEU A 140 -1.02 -6.98 -27.88
CA LEU A 140 0.11 -7.89 -27.69
C LEU A 140 -0.24 -9.37 -27.69
N HIS A 141 -1.48 -9.75 -27.39
CA HIS A 141 -2.00 -11.12 -27.37
C HIS A 141 -1.04 -12.10 -26.69
N ILE A 142 -0.83 -11.91 -25.38
CA ILE A 142 0.02 -12.78 -24.57
C ILE A 142 -0.83 -13.89 -23.97
N ASP A 143 -0.49 -15.14 -24.27
CA ASP A 143 -1.24 -16.29 -23.78
C ASP A 143 -1.29 -16.30 -22.24
N ASN A 144 -2.49 -16.56 -21.72
CA ASN A 144 -2.75 -16.63 -20.28
C ASN A 144 -2.43 -15.36 -19.47
N LEU A 145 -2.23 -14.20 -20.11
CA LEU A 145 -2.04 -12.93 -19.43
C LEU A 145 -3.22 -12.00 -19.67
N ARG A 146 -3.74 -11.40 -18.60
CA ARG A 146 -4.80 -10.39 -18.65
C ARG A 146 -4.27 -9.07 -18.13
N PHE A 147 -4.80 -7.98 -18.66
CA PHE A 147 -4.54 -6.65 -18.13
C PHE A 147 -5.80 -6.12 -17.46
N SER A 148 -5.61 -5.50 -16.30
CA SER A 148 -6.62 -4.69 -15.64
C SER A 148 -6.07 -3.27 -15.47
N TYR A 149 -6.96 -2.28 -15.39
CA TYR A 149 -6.56 -0.88 -15.39
C TYR A 149 -7.03 -0.19 -14.12
N ASN A 150 -6.17 0.62 -13.52
CA ASN A 150 -6.55 1.47 -12.42
C ASN A 150 -5.97 2.89 -12.54
N MET A 151 -6.58 3.81 -11.80
CA MET A 151 -6.17 5.20 -11.78
C MET A 151 -6.51 5.84 -10.44
N THR A 152 -5.57 6.67 -9.93
CA THR A 152 -5.91 7.63 -8.89
C THR A 152 -6.12 9.00 -9.55
N THR A 153 -7.28 9.62 -9.34
CA THR A 153 -7.64 10.88 -9.98
C THR A 153 -8.27 11.87 -9.01
N ASN A 154 -8.09 13.17 -9.27
CA ASN A 154 -8.81 14.24 -8.59
C ASN A 154 -10.22 14.48 -9.15
N ALA A 155 -10.64 13.72 -10.14
CA ALA A 155 -11.94 13.74 -10.80
C ALA A 155 -12.37 15.07 -11.47
N MET A 156 -11.49 16.06 -11.58
CA MET A 156 -11.80 17.31 -12.27
C MET A 156 -12.14 17.12 -13.75
N LEU A 157 -11.55 16.12 -14.39
CA LEU A 157 -11.78 15.81 -15.82
C LEU A 157 -12.62 14.54 -16.02
N LEU A 158 -13.13 13.95 -14.96
CA LEU A 158 -13.86 12.69 -15.00
C LEU A 158 -15.06 12.75 -15.96
N GLY A 159 -15.84 13.82 -15.91
CA GLY A 159 -17.03 14.01 -16.77
C GLY A 159 -16.72 14.03 -18.29
N ARG A 160 -15.46 14.24 -18.67
CA ARG A 160 -15.02 14.22 -20.07
C ARG A 160 -14.65 12.82 -20.56
N TYR A 161 -14.16 11.96 -19.68
CA TYR A 161 -13.54 10.70 -20.06
C TYR A 161 -14.25 9.47 -19.46
N MET A 162 -15.37 9.68 -18.72
CA MET A 162 -16.05 8.60 -18.01
C MET A 162 -16.45 7.43 -18.93
N ASP A 163 -16.93 7.71 -20.14
CA ASP A 163 -17.39 6.68 -21.08
C ASP A 163 -16.24 5.71 -21.43
N TYR A 164 -15.05 6.24 -21.72
CA TYR A 164 -13.86 5.42 -21.98
C TYR A 164 -13.39 4.66 -20.74
N LEU A 165 -13.42 5.28 -19.57
CA LEU A 165 -13.02 4.62 -18.33
C LEU A 165 -13.96 3.47 -17.98
N VAL A 166 -15.24 3.62 -18.24
CA VAL A 166 -16.25 2.55 -18.09
C VAL A 166 -16.05 1.46 -19.13
N GLU A 167 -15.87 1.81 -20.41
CA GLU A 167 -15.58 0.86 -21.49
C GLU A 167 -14.39 -0.05 -21.19
N LYS A 168 -13.34 0.51 -20.59
CA LYS A 168 -12.11 -0.22 -20.25
C LYS A 168 -12.10 -0.80 -18.85
N ASP A 169 -13.23 -0.83 -18.17
CA ASP A 169 -13.44 -1.39 -16.81
C ASP A 169 -12.38 -0.89 -15.79
N PHE A 170 -12.10 0.41 -15.79
CA PHE A 170 -11.13 0.99 -14.86
C PHE A 170 -11.58 0.86 -13.42
N THR A 171 -10.66 0.52 -12.52
CA THR A 171 -10.83 0.76 -11.08
C THR A 171 -10.36 2.17 -10.75
N LEU A 172 -11.26 3.01 -10.27
CA LEU A 172 -10.99 4.41 -9.96
C LEU A 172 -10.83 4.64 -8.46
N LEU A 173 -9.71 5.23 -8.05
CA LEU A 173 -9.52 5.77 -6.71
C LEU A 173 -9.65 7.29 -6.76
N ILE A 174 -10.79 7.81 -6.34
CA ILE A 174 -11.09 9.24 -6.39
C ILE A 174 -10.59 9.92 -5.12
N SER A 175 -9.83 11.00 -5.30
CA SER A 175 -9.30 11.79 -4.21
C SER A 175 -10.30 12.85 -3.74
N LEU A 176 -10.92 12.61 -2.57
CA LEU A 176 -11.88 13.53 -1.94
C LEU A 176 -11.75 13.45 -0.42
N ASP A 177 -11.61 14.60 0.27
CA ASP A 177 -11.28 14.61 1.71
C ASP A 177 -12.51 14.79 2.61
N GLY A 178 -13.69 14.77 2.05
CA GLY A 178 -14.98 14.94 2.73
C GLY A 178 -15.84 16.03 2.09
N ASP A 179 -16.46 16.90 2.88
CA ASP A 179 -17.27 18.02 2.42
C ASP A 179 -16.44 19.19 1.84
N GLU A 180 -17.05 20.30 1.52
CA GLU A 180 -16.40 21.46 0.91
C GLU A 180 -15.32 22.08 1.83
N TYR A 181 -15.57 22.19 3.14
CA TYR A 181 -14.59 22.69 4.10
C TYR A 181 -13.43 21.71 4.27
N GLN A 182 -13.74 20.44 4.42
CA GLN A 182 -12.76 19.36 4.56
C GLN A 182 -11.89 19.23 3.30
N SER A 183 -12.48 19.37 2.12
CA SER A 183 -11.75 19.36 0.85
C SER A 183 -11.09 20.71 0.49
N GLY A 184 -11.11 21.67 1.38
CA GLY A 184 -10.70 23.05 1.14
C GLY A 184 -9.20 23.25 0.84
N TYR A 185 -8.38 22.22 0.97
CA TYR A 185 -6.97 22.24 0.49
C TYR A 185 -6.82 21.77 -0.97
N ARG A 186 -7.89 21.24 -1.58
CA ARG A 186 -7.91 20.83 -2.99
C ARG A 186 -8.38 22.00 -3.87
N VAL A 187 -7.48 22.91 -4.11
CA VAL A 187 -7.75 24.12 -4.89
C VAL A 187 -7.07 24.05 -6.25
N ASP A 188 -7.62 24.80 -7.21
CA ASP A 188 -6.96 25.02 -8.49
C ASP A 188 -5.76 26.00 -8.34
N LYS A 189 -5.05 26.30 -9.44
CA LYS A 189 -3.91 27.23 -9.44
C LYS A 189 -4.27 28.69 -9.10
N HIS A 190 -5.55 29.04 -9.07
CA HIS A 190 -6.07 30.34 -8.68
C HIS A 190 -6.62 30.37 -7.24
N GLY A 191 -6.50 29.23 -6.50
CA GLY A 191 -7.00 29.11 -5.14
C GLY A 191 -8.51 28.82 -5.03
N LYS A 192 -9.20 28.54 -6.16
CA LYS A 192 -10.62 28.23 -6.16
C LYS A 192 -10.86 26.77 -5.74
N SER A 193 -11.85 26.54 -4.88
CA SER A 193 -12.28 25.19 -4.48
C SER A 193 -12.66 24.33 -5.69
N SER A 194 -12.20 23.09 -5.70
CA SER A 194 -12.57 22.08 -6.71
C SER A 194 -13.83 21.30 -6.34
N PHE A 195 -14.29 21.39 -5.10
CA PHE A 195 -15.29 20.50 -4.51
C PHE A 195 -16.56 20.37 -5.34
N THR A 196 -17.27 21.46 -5.61
CA THR A 196 -18.55 21.44 -6.34
C THR A 196 -18.42 20.80 -7.72
N HIS A 197 -17.32 21.08 -8.44
CA HIS A 197 -17.09 20.51 -9.76
C HIS A 197 -16.77 19.01 -9.70
N VAL A 198 -15.95 18.60 -8.75
CA VAL A 198 -15.61 17.19 -8.51
C VAL A 198 -16.85 16.38 -8.12
N VAL A 199 -17.62 16.86 -7.14
CA VAL A 199 -18.86 16.20 -6.70
C VAL A 199 -19.86 16.08 -7.87
N GLY A 200 -20.01 17.13 -8.69
CA GLY A 200 -20.88 17.09 -9.86
C GLY A 200 -20.46 16.04 -10.90
N ASN A 201 -19.15 15.91 -11.15
CA ASN A 201 -18.62 14.88 -12.05
C ASN A 201 -18.82 13.46 -11.51
N ILE A 202 -18.62 13.26 -10.21
CA ILE A 202 -18.83 11.96 -9.56
C ILE A 202 -20.30 11.58 -9.57
N GLN A 203 -21.20 12.53 -9.26
CA GLN A 203 -22.64 12.30 -9.31
C GLN A 203 -23.09 11.94 -10.72
N LYS A 204 -22.59 12.64 -11.74
CA LYS A 204 -22.88 12.32 -13.14
C LYS A 204 -22.44 10.89 -13.50
N LEU A 205 -21.24 10.45 -13.06
CA LEU A 205 -20.79 9.08 -13.25
C LEU A 205 -21.75 8.07 -12.59
N LYS A 206 -22.11 8.33 -11.32
CA LYS A 206 -23.04 7.48 -10.56
C LYS A 206 -24.40 7.35 -11.23
N ASP A 207 -24.96 8.45 -11.73
CA ASP A 207 -26.27 8.48 -12.37
C ASP A 207 -26.25 7.80 -13.77
N THR A 208 -25.12 7.94 -14.50
CA THR A 208 -25.01 7.40 -15.84
C THR A 208 -24.60 5.91 -15.85
N TYR A 209 -23.75 5.50 -14.91
CA TYR A 209 -23.18 4.15 -14.85
C TYR A 209 -23.20 3.59 -13.40
N PRO A 210 -24.40 3.33 -12.84
CA PRO A 210 -24.53 2.98 -11.41
C PRO A 210 -23.82 1.66 -11.05
N GLU A 211 -23.85 0.64 -11.90
CA GLU A 211 -23.19 -0.64 -11.64
C GLU A 211 -21.66 -0.50 -11.64
N PHE A 212 -21.12 0.26 -12.60
CA PHE A 212 -19.69 0.57 -12.64
C PHE A 212 -19.29 1.38 -11.39
N PHE A 213 -20.08 2.39 -11.03
CA PHE A 213 -19.84 3.19 -9.84
C PHE A 213 -19.81 2.33 -8.59
N GLU A 214 -20.75 1.40 -8.44
CA GLU A 214 -20.79 0.53 -7.26
C GLU A 214 -19.58 -0.39 -7.19
N LYS A 215 -19.21 -1.01 -8.27
CA LYS A 215 -18.13 -2.01 -8.33
C LYS A 215 -16.73 -1.37 -8.35
N ASN A 216 -16.54 -0.32 -9.16
CA ASN A 216 -15.21 0.12 -9.59
C ASN A 216 -14.75 1.45 -9.00
N VAL A 217 -15.66 2.20 -8.31
CA VAL A 217 -15.30 3.52 -7.77
C VAL A 217 -15.05 3.44 -6.27
N HIS A 218 -13.87 3.88 -5.89
CA HIS A 218 -13.39 3.97 -4.51
C HIS A 218 -12.93 5.39 -4.20
N PHE A 219 -12.93 5.75 -2.91
CA PHE A 219 -12.49 7.06 -2.45
C PHE A 219 -11.26 6.97 -1.56
N ASN A 220 -10.38 7.97 -1.68
CA ASN A 220 -9.28 8.18 -0.76
C ASN A 220 -9.35 9.60 -0.19
N ALA A 221 -9.46 9.69 1.12
CA ALA A 221 -9.38 10.93 1.88
C ALA A 221 -8.03 11.03 2.58
N VAL A 222 -7.43 12.20 2.57
CA VAL A 222 -6.19 12.48 3.29
C VAL A 222 -6.52 13.26 4.56
N LEU A 223 -6.06 12.77 5.71
CA LEU A 223 -6.27 13.44 7.00
C LEU A 223 -5.37 14.66 7.14
N HIS A 224 -5.95 15.73 7.63
CA HIS A 224 -5.29 16.99 7.95
C HIS A 224 -6.10 17.76 8.99
N ASP A 225 -5.67 18.96 9.36
CA ASP A 225 -6.26 19.80 10.41
C ASP A 225 -7.74 20.26 10.15
N ARG A 226 -8.26 20.06 8.92
CA ARG A 226 -9.64 20.44 8.58
C ARG A 226 -10.63 19.28 8.55
N ASN A 227 -10.16 18.05 8.74
CA ASN A 227 -11.04 16.89 8.70
C ASN A 227 -10.69 15.87 9.79
N SER A 228 -11.52 14.86 9.93
CA SER A 228 -11.33 13.73 10.82
C SER A 228 -11.76 12.44 10.11
N VAL A 229 -11.42 11.29 10.67
CA VAL A 229 -11.89 9.99 10.17
C VAL A 229 -13.40 9.98 10.07
N GLU A 230 -14.11 10.38 11.13
CA GLU A 230 -15.58 10.47 11.18
C GLU A 230 -16.13 11.43 10.12
N GLY A 231 -15.53 12.63 10.02
CA GLY A 231 -15.97 13.65 9.06
C GLY A 231 -15.83 13.20 7.61
N CYS A 232 -14.68 12.60 7.25
CA CYS A 232 -14.45 12.03 5.91
C CYS A 232 -15.51 10.95 5.59
N TYR A 233 -15.76 10.05 6.55
CA TYR A 233 -16.73 8.98 6.37
C TYR A 233 -18.15 9.56 6.18
N LYS A 234 -18.66 10.34 7.14
CA LYS A 234 -20.03 10.87 7.09
C LYS A 234 -20.28 11.67 5.81
N SER A 235 -19.32 12.46 5.38
CA SER A 235 -19.45 13.27 4.16
C SER A 235 -19.48 12.40 2.90
N ILE A 236 -18.53 11.49 2.71
CA ILE A 236 -18.45 10.69 1.49
C ILE A 236 -19.55 9.63 1.44
N HIS A 237 -19.86 9.01 2.56
CA HIS A 237 -20.98 8.07 2.66
C HIS A 237 -22.33 8.77 2.42
N GLY A 238 -22.53 9.93 3.02
CA GLY A 238 -23.76 10.72 2.81
C GLY A 238 -23.97 11.16 1.36
N LEU A 239 -22.92 11.53 0.64
CA LEU A 239 -22.99 11.93 -0.76
C LEU A 239 -23.15 10.73 -1.72
N PHE A 240 -22.41 9.66 -1.49
CA PHE A 240 -22.21 8.62 -2.49
C PHE A 240 -22.57 7.20 -2.04
N GLY A 241 -22.81 6.96 -0.75
CA GLY A 241 -23.03 5.63 -0.19
C GLY A 241 -21.75 4.79 -0.08
N LYS A 242 -20.58 5.42 -0.23
CA LYS A 242 -19.28 4.73 -0.28
C LYS A 242 -18.46 4.97 0.99
N ARG A 243 -17.66 3.98 1.34
CA ARG A 243 -16.70 4.08 2.45
C ARG A 243 -15.35 4.57 1.90
N PRO A 244 -14.81 5.68 2.39
CA PRO A 244 -13.49 6.14 1.95
C PRO A 244 -12.36 5.35 2.61
N ARG A 245 -11.27 5.15 1.88
CA ARG A 245 -9.97 4.88 2.50
C ARG A 245 -9.46 6.19 3.10
N VAL A 246 -9.00 6.13 4.35
CA VAL A 246 -8.45 7.30 5.03
C VAL A 246 -6.95 7.12 5.19
N SER A 247 -6.18 8.05 4.66
CA SER A 247 -4.71 8.07 4.67
C SER A 247 -4.21 9.28 5.43
N GLU A 248 -3.10 9.13 6.13
CA GLU A 248 -2.38 10.25 6.74
C GLU A 248 -1.51 10.98 5.72
N LEU A 249 -1.06 12.19 6.09
CA LEU A 249 -0.01 12.89 5.36
C LEU A 249 1.28 12.05 5.36
N ASN A 250 2.00 12.06 4.24
CA ASN A 250 3.29 11.39 4.17
C ASN A 250 4.30 12.06 5.11
N THR A 251 4.87 11.30 6.02
CA THR A 251 5.86 11.79 7.01
C THR A 251 7.31 11.71 6.52
N ASN A 252 7.55 11.22 5.30
CA ASN A 252 8.88 11.04 4.75
C ASN A 252 9.26 12.16 3.79
N GLY A 253 10.52 12.62 3.87
CA GLY A 253 11.05 13.63 2.96
C GLY A 253 10.56 15.05 3.23
N ILE A 254 10.07 15.34 4.43
CA ILE A 254 9.61 16.69 4.80
C ILE A 254 10.82 17.63 4.83
N ILE A 255 10.68 18.78 4.19
CA ILE A 255 11.67 19.85 4.19
C ILE A 255 11.79 20.42 5.60
N PRO A 256 13.01 20.55 6.17
CA PRO A 256 13.20 21.01 7.55
C PRO A 256 12.49 22.34 7.87
N GLU A 257 12.49 23.29 6.96
CA GLU A 257 11.88 24.61 7.06
C GLU A 257 10.34 24.56 7.09
N ARG A 258 9.74 23.43 6.70
CA ARG A 258 8.28 23.22 6.67
C ARG A 258 7.76 22.33 7.78
N VAL A 259 8.63 21.81 8.65
CA VAL A 259 8.23 20.84 9.70
C VAL A 259 7.16 21.43 10.62
N GLU A 260 7.28 22.68 11.06
CA GLU A 260 6.30 23.30 11.96
C GLU A 260 4.92 23.44 11.30
N GLU A 261 4.88 23.81 10.03
CA GLU A 261 3.64 23.92 9.27
C GLU A 261 3.03 22.54 9.04
N PHE A 262 3.87 21.55 8.72
CA PHE A 262 3.46 20.16 8.56
C PHE A 262 2.83 19.60 9.84
N VAL A 263 3.48 19.77 10.99
CA VAL A 263 2.98 19.30 12.30
C VAL A 263 1.62 19.91 12.65
N ARG A 264 1.42 21.20 12.35
CA ARG A 264 0.10 21.84 12.57
C ARG A 264 -0.99 21.29 11.67
N MET A 265 -0.63 20.81 10.47
CA MET A 265 -1.58 20.23 9.52
C MET A 265 -1.80 18.73 9.76
N PHE A 266 -0.83 18.03 10.35
CA PHE A 266 -0.88 16.60 10.55
C PHE A 266 -2.00 16.20 11.52
N ASN A 267 -2.80 15.22 11.12
CA ASN A 267 -3.82 14.60 11.94
C ASN A 267 -3.55 13.09 11.98
N ASP A 268 -3.35 12.55 13.19
CA ASP A 268 -3.09 11.14 13.42
C ASP A 268 -4.36 10.33 13.22
N LYS A 269 -4.30 9.31 12.38
CA LYS A 269 -5.44 8.48 12.01
C LYS A 269 -5.97 7.69 13.21
N THR A 270 -5.08 7.13 14.03
CA THR A 270 -5.46 6.31 15.18
C THR A 270 -6.16 7.14 16.23
N GLU A 271 -5.62 8.32 16.57
CA GLU A 271 -6.24 9.22 17.54
C GLU A 271 -7.57 9.80 17.00
N SER A 272 -7.63 10.14 15.72
CA SER A 272 -8.86 10.59 15.07
C SER A 272 -9.95 9.52 15.08
N PHE A 273 -9.58 8.25 14.89
CA PHE A 273 -10.51 7.13 14.95
C PHE A 273 -10.99 6.85 16.37
N LYS A 274 -10.11 6.85 17.38
CA LYS A 274 -10.49 6.73 18.79
C LYS A 274 -11.51 7.82 19.18
N THR A 275 -11.30 9.05 18.71
CA THR A 275 -12.25 10.15 18.92
C THR A 275 -13.59 9.86 18.26
N ALA A 276 -13.58 9.35 17.02
CA ALA A 276 -14.80 8.96 16.33
C ALA A 276 -15.60 7.90 17.10
N LEU A 277 -14.95 6.89 17.66
CA LEU A 277 -15.58 5.85 18.47
C LEU A 277 -16.25 6.38 19.76
N THR A 278 -15.76 7.49 20.31
CA THR A 278 -16.43 8.13 21.47
C THR A 278 -17.74 8.80 21.11
N HIS A 279 -17.88 9.29 19.86
CA HIS A 279 -19.08 9.95 19.36
C HIS A 279 -20.08 8.95 18.78
N ASP A 280 -19.60 7.92 18.11
CA ASP A 280 -20.39 6.93 17.39
C ASP A 280 -19.73 5.56 17.51
N PRO A 281 -20.12 4.75 18.53
CA PRO A 281 -19.52 3.43 18.73
C PRO A 281 -19.75 2.46 17.56
N ASP A 282 -20.80 2.67 16.76
CA ASP A 282 -21.15 1.80 15.63
C ASP A 282 -20.32 2.13 14.37
N ILE A 283 -19.59 3.25 14.38
CA ILE A 283 -18.72 3.66 13.26
C ILE A 283 -17.61 2.62 12.97
N LYS A 284 -17.25 1.79 13.95
CA LYS A 284 -16.31 0.69 13.77
C LYS A 284 -16.77 -0.32 12.73
N ASP A 285 -18.07 -0.60 12.65
CA ASP A 285 -18.64 -1.56 11.72
C ASP A 285 -18.69 -0.99 10.30
N ASP A 286 -18.66 0.33 10.18
CA ASP A 286 -18.65 1.06 8.93
C ASP A 286 -17.24 1.27 8.35
N PHE A 287 -16.23 1.23 9.19
CA PHE A 287 -14.85 1.22 8.75
C PHE A 287 -14.36 -0.24 8.67
N GLU A 288 -13.80 -0.63 7.53
CA GLU A 288 -12.87 -1.76 7.46
C GLU A 288 -11.60 -1.43 8.26
N MET A 289 -11.70 -0.57 9.27
CA MET A 289 -10.59 -0.32 10.14
C MET A 289 -10.59 -1.41 11.19
N GLU A 290 -9.42 -1.97 11.32
CA GLU A 290 -9.06 -2.86 12.39
C GLU A 290 -9.49 -2.21 13.70
N ASP A 291 -10.66 -2.61 14.25
CA ASP A 291 -10.99 -2.38 15.64
C ASP A 291 -9.88 -2.99 16.51
N ASP A 292 -9.86 -2.70 17.79
CA ASP A 292 -8.82 -3.23 18.68
C ASP A 292 -8.74 -4.77 18.61
N ALA A 293 -9.83 -5.44 18.28
CA ALA A 293 -9.87 -6.88 18.06
C ALA A 293 -9.17 -7.26 16.75
N SER A 294 -9.50 -6.60 15.66
CA SER A 294 -8.85 -6.83 14.36
C SER A 294 -7.37 -6.52 14.43
N LEU A 295 -6.96 -5.42 15.10
CA LEU A 295 -5.56 -5.10 15.34
C LEU A 295 -4.87 -6.16 16.19
N ALA A 296 -5.52 -6.64 17.26
CA ALA A 296 -5.00 -7.70 18.12
C ALA A 296 -4.81 -9.00 17.34
N TYR A 297 -5.82 -9.41 16.57
CA TYR A 297 -5.77 -10.64 15.79
C TYR A 297 -4.86 -10.53 14.59
N HIS A 298 -4.87 -9.40 13.88
CA HIS A 298 -3.91 -9.15 12.82
C HIS A 298 -2.48 -9.23 13.35
N PHE A 299 -2.23 -8.62 14.52
CA PHE A 299 -0.93 -8.74 15.19
C PHE A 299 -0.61 -10.18 15.57
N MET A 300 -1.52 -10.92 16.19
CA MET A 300 -1.29 -12.29 16.61
C MET A 300 -1.20 -13.28 15.45
N ILE A 301 -2.10 -13.21 14.48
CA ILE A 301 -2.13 -14.16 13.36
C ILE A 301 -1.08 -13.81 12.33
N MET A 302 -0.98 -12.55 11.93
CA MET A 302 -0.05 -12.12 10.89
C MET A 302 1.37 -11.97 11.40
N ASN A 303 1.56 -11.51 12.64
CA ASN A 303 2.90 -11.26 13.19
C ASN A 303 3.51 -12.48 13.86
N TYR A 304 2.70 -13.38 14.40
CA TYR A 304 3.17 -14.60 15.06
C TYR A 304 2.90 -15.89 14.29
N GLY A 305 1.80 -15.98 13.56
CA GLY A 305 1.52 -17.09 12.66
C GLY A 305 2.54 -17.19 11.52
N GLY A 306 3.07 -16.03 11.09
CA GLY A 306 4.13 -15.95 10.08
C GLY A 306 3.71 -16.36 8.68
N ASN A 307 2.48 -16.79 8.51
CA ASN A 307 1.99 -17.36 7.26
C ASN A 307 1.14 -16.30 6.55
N ARG A 308 1.72 -15.66 5.56
CA ARG A 308 0.99 -14.83 4.59
C ARG A 308 0.81 -15.63 3.33
N TYR A 309 -0.44 -15.96 3.04
CA TYR A 309 -0.81 -16.59 1.78
C TYR A 309 -1.50 -15.53 0.92
N SER A 310 -1.04 -15.34 -0.29
CA SER A 310 -1.67 -14.41 -1.25
C SER A 310 -2.78 -15.09 -2.06
N ASP A 311 -2.78 -16.40 -2.09
CA ASP A 311 -3.82 -17.24 -2.72
C ASP A 311 -3.75 -18.69 -2.20
N TYR A 312 -4.65 -19.53 -2.69
CA TYR A 312 -4.70 -20.94 -2.28
C TYR A 312 -3.48 -21.75 -2.73
N VAL A 313 -2.79 -21.35 -3.77
CA VAL A 313 -1.57 -22.03 -4.26
C VAL A 313 -0.44 -21.79 -3.26
N ASP A 314 -0.32 -20.56 -2.76
CA ASP A 314 0.63 -20.21 -1.72
C ASP A 314 0.44 -21.06 -0.44
N LEU A 315 -0.80 -21.47 -0.14
CA LEU A 315 -1.11 -22.31 1.02
C LEU A 315 -0.50 -23.73 0.88
N PHE A 316 -0.40 -24.22 -0.35
CA PHE A 316 0.12 -25.56 -0.67
C PHE A 316 1.60 -25.55 -1.05
N ASP A 317 2.21 -24.36 -1.23
CA ASP A 317 3.63 -24.23 -1.56
C ASP A 317 4.49 -24.35 -0.28
N SER A 318 4.92 -25.58 0.02
CA SER A 318 5.78 -25.89 1.15
C SER A 318 7.19 -25.30 1.05
N ASP A 319 7.63 -24.88 -0.14
CA ASP A 319 9.00 -24.33 -0.37
C ASP A 319 9.15 -22.88 0.11
N ARG A 320 8.06 -22.20 0.47
CA ARG A 320 8.12 -20.87 1.11
C ARG A 320 8.61 -20.91 2.55
N ASN A 321 8.54 -22.05 3.21
CA ASN A 321 9.05 -22.22 4.57
C ASN A 321 10.58 -22.07 4.56
N GLY A 322 11.06 -20.87 4.89
CA GLY A 322 12.48 -20.62 5.16
C GLY A 322 13.18 -19.56 4.30
N LYS A 323 12.56 -19.00 3.27
CA LYS A 323 13.20 -17.97 2.43
C LYS A 323 12.77 -16.54 2.81
N TYR A 324 13.07 -16.13 4.03
CA TYR A 324 12.81 -14.77 4.48
C TYR A 324 13.92 -13.82 4.01
N VAL A 325 13.53 -12.64 3.55
CA VAL A 325 14.49 -11.54 3.33
C VAL A 325 14.48 -10.59 4.53
N PRO A 326 15.61 -9.99 4.89
CA PRO A 326 15.63 -8.91 5.88
C PRO A 326 14.73 -7.78 5.41
N THR A 327 13.87 -7.26 6.29
CA THR A 327 12.74 -6.41 5.96
C THR A 327 11.70 -7.16 5.09
N GLY A 328 10.55 -7.48 5.62
CA GLY A 328 9.51 -8.30 4.96
C GLY A 328 8.79 -7.65 3.78
N THR A 329 9.35 -6.58 3.23
CA THR A 329 8.79 -5.88 2.11
C THR A 329 9.51 -6.21 0.82
N CYS A 330 8.83 -6.00 -0.23
CA CYS A 330 9.12 -6.13 -1.65
C CYS A 330 10.57 -6.50 -2.02
N ARG A 331 10.77 -7.70 -2.52
CA ARG A 331 11.91 -8.03 -3.35
C ARG A 331 11.89 -7.12 -4.59
N PRO A 332 13.01 -6.96 -5.31
CA PRO A 332 13.04 -6.09 -6.49
C PRO A 332 11.93 -6.48 -7.46
N PHE A 333 11.04 -5.53 -7.75
CA PHE A 333 9.90 -5.67 -8.68
C PHE A 333 8.86 -6.77 -8.39
N GLU A 334 8.92 -7.43 -7.23
CA GLU A 334 7.99 -8.51 -6.88
C GLU A 334 6.52 -8.08 -6.91
N ARG A 335 6.23 -6.88 -6.44
CA ARG A 335 4.85 -6.36 -6.38
C ARG A 335 4.57 -5.35 -7.48
N LYS A 336 5.55 -4.46 -7.73
CA LYS A 336 5.29 -3.26 -8.51
C LYS A 336 6.56 -2.82 -9.24
N LEU A 337 6.36 -2.27 -10.43
CA LEU A 337 7.34 -1.48 -11.17
C LEU A 337 6.71 -0.12 -11.45
N PHE A 338 7.40 0.96 -11.08
CA PHE A 338 6.94 2.33 -11.28
C PHE A 338 7.86 3.07 -12.22
N LEU A 339 7.33 3.52 -13.36
CA LEU A 339 8.00 4.40 -14.33
C LEU A 339 7.58 5.84 -14.08
N THR A 340 8.53 6.71 -13.75
CA THR A 340 8.27 8.14 -13.60
C THR A 340 8.26 8.87 -14.94
N VAL A 341 7.69 10.06 -14.96
CA VAL A 341 7.67 10.94 -16.15
C VAL A 341 9.07 11.26 -16.66
N ASN A 342 10.06 11.30 -15.76
CA ASN A 342 11.48 11.57 -16.07
C ASN A 342 12.28 10.29 -16.41
N GLY A 343 11.59 9.18 -16.65
CA GLY A 343 12.19 7.91 -17.06
C GLY A 343 12.88 7.13 -15.93
N LYS A 344 12.78 7.54 -14.68
CA LYS A 344 13.26 6.73 -13.53
C LYS A 344 12.37 5.52 -13.33
N ILE A 345 12.99 4.38 -12.99
CA ILE A 345 12.27 3.14 -12.66
C ILE A 345 12.54 2.81 -11.19
N LEU A 346 11.44 2.70 -10.43
CA LEU A 346 11.45 2.42 -9.01
C LEU A 346 10.62 1.17 -8.70
N PRO A 347 10.89 0.49 -7.59
CA PRO A 347 10.05 -0.62 -7.12
C PRO A 347 8.71 -0.18 -6.53
N CYS A 348 8.52 1.13 -6.27
CA CYS A 348 7.29 1.66 -5.68
C CYS A 348 7.22 3.20 -5.83
N GLU A 349 6.02 3.74 -5.93
CA GLU A 349 5.74 5.19 -5.96
C GLU A 349 5.82 5.87 -4.58
N ARG A 350 5.93 5.09 -3.51
CA ARG A 350 5.93 5.60 -2.11
C ARG A 350 7.32 5.92 -1.57
N ILE A 351 8.36 5.63 -2.34
CA ILE A 351 9.75 5.90 -1.97
C ILE A 351 10.29 7.10 -2.73
N GLY A 352 11.33 7.72 -2.20
CA GLY A 352 11.97 8.86 -2.84
C GLY A 352 12.55 8.51 -4.22
N GLN A 353 12.50 9.46 -5.13
CA GLN A 353 12.95 9.23 -6.52
C GLN A 353 14.46 9.10 -6.65
N GLU A 354 15.22 9.39 -5.61
CA GLU A 354 16.64 9.06 -5.46
C GLU A 354 16.90 7.55 -5.38
N CYS A 355 15.87 6.77 -4.99
CA CYS A 355 15.93 5.31 -4.91
C CYS A 355 15.70 4.62 -6.26
N ALA A 356 15.77 5.33 -7.37
CA ALA A 356 15.63 4.74 -8.70
C ALA A 356 16.71 3.68 -8.94
N ILE A 357 16.30 2.51 -9.42
CA ILE A 357 17.18 1.35 -9.63
C ILE A 357 17.41 1.05 -11.11
N ALA A 358 16.72 1.76 -12.00
CA ALA A 358 16.93 1.72 -13.43
C ALA A 358 16.45 3.04 -14.06
N ARG A 359 16.75 3.24 -15.31
CA ARG A 359 16.36 4.44 -16.05
C ARG A 359 16.05 4.16 -17.52
N LEU A 360 15.04 4.83 -18.02
CA LEU A 360 14.71 4.91 -19.42
C LEU A 360 15.09 6.30 -19.92
N SER A 361 16.01 6.39 -20.88
CA SER A 361 16.47 7.64 -21.48
C SER A 361 16.79 7.42 -22.94
N ASP A 362 16.52 8.42 -23.79
CA ASP A 362 16.81 8.39 -25.23
C ASP A 362 16.26 7.13 -25.94
N GLY A 363 15.04 6.69 -25.55
CA GLY A 363 14.42 5.51 -26.11
C GLY A 363 15.10 4.19 -25.75
N LYS A 364 15.97 4.17 -24.73
CA LYS A 364 16.68 2.98 -24.27
C LYS A 364 16.42 2.71 -22.79
N LEU A 365 16.13 1.46 -22.48
CA LEU A 365 16.00 0.98 -21.11
C LEU A 365 17.39 0.59 -20.58
N ASN A 366 17.88 1.35 -19.60
CA ASN A 366 19.11 1.06 -18.87
C ASN A 366 18.74 0.33 -17.57
N LEU A 367 18.53 -0.98 -17.67
CA LEU A 367 18.21 -1.88 -16.57
C LEU A 367 19.20 -3.03 -16.58
N ASP A 368 20.06 -3.08 -15.57
CA ASP A 368 21.00 -4.18 -15.32
C ASP A 368 20.47 -4.98 -14.12
N CYS A 369 19.87 -6.14 -14.38
CA CYS A 369 19.31 -7.02 -13.35
C CYS A 369 20.38 -7.52 -12.37
N SER A 370 21.65 -7.72 -12.82
CA SER A 370 22.75 -8.08 -11.95
C SER A 370 23.12 -6.95 -10.99
N ALA A 371 23.16 -5.71 -11.48
CA ALA A 371 23.39 -4.53 -10.64
C ALA A 371 22.27 -4.33 -9.61
N VAL A 372 21.02 -4.48 -10.03
CA VAL A 372 19.85 -4.44 -9.12
C VAL A 372 19.96 -5.50 -8.05
N ALA A 373 20.28 -6.74 -8.40
CA ALA A 373 20.46 -7.84 -7.47
C ALA A 373 21.56 -7.56 -6.44
N LYS A 374 22.72 -7.07 -6.90
CA LYS A 374 23.85 -6.68 -6.03
C LYS A 374 23.46 -5.53 -5.08
N TYR A 375 22.71 -4.55 -5.57
CA TYR A 375 22.27 -3.43 -4.75
C TYR A 375 21.36 -3.91 -3.60
N TYR A 376 20.34 -4.73 -3.89
CA TYR A 376 19.46 -5.28 -2.86
C TYR A 376 20.23 -6.18 -1.88
N SER A 377 21.11 -7.04 -2.37
CA SER A 377 21.97 -7.87 -1.53
C SER A 377 22.81 -7.02 -0.56
N SER A 378 23.33 -5.89 -1.04
CA SER A 378 24.09 -4.96 -0.18
C SER A 378 23.25 -4.35 0.94
N LEU A 379 22.01 -3.96 0.64
CA LEU A 379 21.07 -3.43 1.63
C LEU A 379 20.68 -4.50 2.66
N TYR A 380 20.36 -5.73 2.21
CA TYR A 380 20.06 -6.84 3.11
C TYR A 380 21.20 -7.14 4.06
N LYS A 381 22.47 -7.16 3.57
CA LYS A 381 23.66 -7.37 4.39
C LYS A 381 23.90 -6.26 5.42
N LYS A 382 23.47 -5.03 5.14
CA LYS A 382 23.55 -3.91 6.10
C LYS A 382 22.57 -4.05 7.27
N ILE A 383 21.39 -4.67 7.08
CA ILE A 383 20.33 -4.73 8.09
C ILE A 383 20.22 -6.09 8.79
N ILE A 384 20.77 -7.17 8.21
CA ILE A 384 20.56 -8.54 8.69
C ILE A 384 20.86 -8.72 10.18
N LYS A 385 21.92 -8.09 10.69
CA LYS A 385 22.30 -8.19 12.11
C LYS A 385 21.18 -7.78 13.06
N SER A 386 20.40 -6.79 12.67
CA SER A 386 19.24 -6.34 13.44
C SER A 386 18.02 -7.27 13.24
N CYS A 387 17.86 -7.81 12.03
CA CYS A 387 16.72 -8.65 11.69
C CYS A 387 16.75 -10.02 12.37
N VAL A 388 17.93 -10.65 12.52
CA VAL A 388 18.03 -11.99 13.17
C VAL A 388 17.54 -11.97 14.62
N HIS A 389 17.69 -10.84 15.31
CA HIS A 389 17.27 -10.65 16.70
C HIS A 389 15.89 -9.99 16.83
N CYS A 390 15.21 -9.71 15.72
CA CYS A 390 13.92 -9.04 15.73
C CYS A 390 12.79 -10.03 16.03
N ASN A 391 11.96 -9.71 17.02
CA ASN A 391 10.79 -10.53 17.38
C ASN A 391 9.69 -10.48 16.30
N LEU A 392 9.70 -9.46 15.42
CA LEU A 392 8.73 -9.29 14.33
C LEU A 392 9.27 -9.79 12.97
N LYS A 393 10.32 -10.58 12.96
CA LYS A 393 11.03 -10.97 11.72
C LYS A 393 10.15 -11.75 10.73
N LYS A 394 9.21 -12.56 11.21
CA LYS A 394 8.28 -13.34 10.36
C LYS A 394 7.23 -12.47 9.65
N SER A 395 6.90 -11.34 10.24
CA SER A 395 5.79 -10.48 9.81
C SER A 395 6.23 -9.04 9.55
N CYS A 396 7.52 -8.87 9.25
CA CYS A 396 8.10 -7.56 9.05
C CYS A 396 7.39 -6.79 7.92
N GLY A 397 6.79 -5.64 8.23
CA GLY A 397 6.19 -4.72 7.27
C GLY A 397 7.08 -3.52 6.91
N GLN A 398 8.33 -3.47 7.41
CA GLN A 398 9.21 -2.33 7.21
C GLN A 398 9.73 -2.23 5.77
N CYS A 399 9.67 -1.03 5.21
CA CYS A 399 10.20 -0.76 3.87
C CYS A 399 11.71 -0.57 3.91
N LEU A 400 12.43 -1.33 3.10
CA LEU A 400 13.89 -1.29 2.99
C LEU A 400 14.42 0.12 2.62
N PHE A 401 13.71 0.85 1.77
CA PHE A 401 14.09 2.17 1.29
C PHE A 401 13.73 3.32 2.24
N LEU A 402 12.96 3.05 3.30
CA LEU A 402 12.63 4.03 4.34
C LEU A 402 13.49 3.87 5.59
N LEU A 403 14.42 2.90 5.62
CA LEU A 403 15.37 2.74 6.70
C LEU A 403 16.41 3.86 6.66
N LYS A 404 16.69 4.44 7.82
CA LYS A 404 17.72 5.49 7.94
C LYS A 404 19.10 4.86 8.05
N GLU A 405 20.07 5.43 7.34
CA GLU A 405 21.47 5.02 7.49
C GLU A 405 22.18 5.89 8.53
N LYS A 406 22.89 5.24 9.47
CA LYS A 406 23.76 5.89 10.45
C LYS A 406 25.04 5.08 10.58
N ASN A 407 26.20 5.72 10.39
CA ASN A 407 27.50 5.08 10.48
C ASN A 407 27.64 3.82 9.61
N GLY A 408 27.10 3.83 8.39
CA GLY A 408 27.17 2.69 7.47
C GLY A 408 26.22 1.53 7.79
N GLN A 409 25.37 1.65 8.80
CA GLN A 409 24.36 0.67 9.16
C GLN A 409 22.95 1.20 8.97
N LEU A 410 22.04 0.34 8.50
CA LEU A 410 20.64 0.68 8.43
C LEU A 410 19.99 0.50 9.81
N ILE A 411 19.23 1.50 10.23
CA ILE A 411 18.48 1.50 11.48
C ILE A 411 17.02 1.27 11.17
N CYS A 412 16.45 0.22 11.77
CA CYS A 412 15.04 -0.11 11.63
C CYS A 412 14.23 0.55 12.75
N PRO A 413 13.24 1.41 12.42
CA PRO A 413 12.38 2.02 13.42
C PRO A 413 11.36 1.04 14.01
N GLY A 414 11.13 -0.11 13.36
CA GLY A 414 10.18 -1.13 13.80
C GLY A 414 10.74 -2.13 14.81
N ILE A 415 11.99 -1.99 15.27
CA ILE A 415 12.52 -2.84 16.34
C ILE A 415 11.96 -2.37 17.67
N GLU A 416 11.18 -3.24 18.29
CA GLU A 416 10.61 -2.98 19.61
C GLU A 416 11.37 -3.74 20.70
N THR A 417 11.40 -3.17 21.90
CA THR A 417 11.96 -3.82 23.09
C THR A 417 11.01 -4.93 23.57
N ASP A 418 11.56 -5.96 24.22
CA ASP A 418 10.75 -7.03 24.81
C ASP A 418 9.70 -6.50 25.80
N ALA A 419 10.02 -5.44 26.54
CA ALA A 419 9.08 -4.80 27.46
C ALA A 419 7.86 -4.24 26.73
N LYS A 420 8.09 -3.51 25.64
CA LYS A 420 7.02 -2.92 24.82
C LYS A 420 6.18 -3.99 24.09
N LEU A 421 6.82 -5.06 23.64
CA LEU A 421 6.12 -6.19 23.06
C LEU A 421 5.22 -6.91 24.09
N ARG A 422 5.74 -7.15 25.30
CA ARG A 422 4.96 -7.75 26.40
C ARG A 422 3.76 -6.89 26.77
N GLU A 423 3.93 -5.56 26.81
CA GLU A 423 2.83 -4.61 27.06
C GLU A 423 1.74 -4.74 25.99
N LYS A 424 2.12 -4.73 24.71
CA LYS A 424 1.18 -4.93 23.59
C LYS A 424 0.46 -6.28 23.68
N PHE A 425 1.20 -7.36 23.91
CA PHE A 425 0.59 -8.68 24.06
C PHE A 425 -0.36 -8.76 25.25
N SER A 426 0.01 -8.18 26.38
CA SER A 426 -0.86 -8.13 27.54
C SER A 426 -2.15 -7.40 27.24
N ALA A 427 -2.09 -6.28 26.52
CA ALA A 427 -3.27 -5.53 26.09
C ALA A 427 -4.17 -6.37 25.18
N PHE A 428 -3.60 -7.05 24.17
CA PHE A 428 -4.35 -7.89 23.25
C PHE A 428 -4.99 -9.12 23.93
N LEU A 429 -4.26 -9.79 24.79
CA LEU A 429 -4.81 -10.93 25.55
C LEU A 429 -5.94 -10.48 26.48
N THR A 430 -5.77 -9.33 27.14
CA THR A 430 -6.84 -8.77 27.99
C THR A 430 -8.07 -8.43 27.16
N TYR A 431 -7.90 -7.85 25.97
CA TYR A 431 -9.01 -7.59 25.05
C TYR A 431 -9.71 -8.90 24.65
N ALA A 432 -8.97 -9.90 24.19
CA ALA A 432 -9.52 -11.19 23.76
C ALA A 432 -10.27 -11.94 24.88
N GLU A 433 -9.75 -11.88 26.11
CA GLU A 433 -10.42 -12.45 27.30
C GLU A 433 -11.73 -11.70 27.63
N SER A 434 -11.77 -10.40 27.39
CA SER A 434 -12.95 -9.57 27.67
C SER A 434 -14.01 -9.63 26.56
N ASN A 435 -13.64 -10.04 25.35
CA ASN A 435 -14.50 -10.03 24.15
C ASN A 435 -14.44 -11.39 23.41
N PRO A 436 -14.87 -12.50 24.02
CA PRO A 436 -14.72 -13.84 23.42
C PRO A 436 -15.48 -14.02 22.10
N GLY A 437 -16.59 -13.29 21.90
CA GLY A 437 -17.38 -13.35 20.65
C GLY A 437 -16.65 -12.73 19.44
N ASP A 438 -15.75 -11.78 19.66
CA ASP A 438 -14.95 -11.17 18.59
C ASP A 438 -13.96 -12.16 17.97
N TYR A 439 -13.51 -13.15 18.74
CA TYR A 439 -12.62 -14.20 18.22
C TYR A 439 -13.27 -15.01 17.09
N GLU A 440 -14.49 -15.49 17.30
CA GLU A 440 -15.22 -16.25 16.29
C GLU A 440 -15.55 -15.39 15.07
N ARG A 441 -15.96 -14.15 15.30
CA ARG A 441 -16.25 -13.17 14.22
C ARG A 441 -15.01 -12.93 13.35
N LEU A 442 -13.87 -12.70 13.96
CA LEU A 442 -12.62 -12.39 13.24
C LEU A 442 -12.07 -13.60 12.50
N LEU A 443 -12.11 -14.81 13.11
CA LEU A 443 -11.72 -16.03 12.42
C LEU A 443 -12.61 -16.34 11.20
N SER A 444 -13.91 -16.03 11.30
CA SER A 444 -14.84 -16.22 10.18
C SER A 444 -14.69 -15.14 9.09
N SER A 445 -14.10 -13.99 9.43
CA SER A 445 -13.87 -12.87 8.50
C SER A 445 -12.47 -12.86 7.87
N ILE A 446 -11.57 -13.77 8.26
CA ILE A 446 -10.27 -13.90 7.61
C ILE A 446 -10.50 -14.44 6.20
N ILE A 447 -10.54 -13.52 5.27
CA ILE A 447 -10.52 -13.81 3.85
C ILE A 447 -9.06 -13.95 3.43
N VAL A 448 -8.73 -15.06 2.80
CA VAL A 448 -7.47 -15.21 2.06
C VAL A 448 -7.54 -14.20 0.91
N ALA A 449 -6.84 -13.06 1.07
CA ALA A 449 -6.84 -11.97 0.09
C ALA A 449 -5.73 -12.16 -0.95
#